data_88ae5d3747377bae3707a421d45ce790
#
_entry.id   88ae5d3747377bae3707a421d45ce790
#
_cell.length_a   1.000
_cell.length_b   1.000
_cell.length_c   1.000
_cell.angle_alpha   90.00
_cell.angle_beta   90.00
_cell.angle_gamma   90.00
#
_symmetry.space_group_name_H-M   'P 1'
#
loop_
_entity.id
_entity.type
_entity.pdbx_description
1 polymer ?
#
loop_
_entity_poly.entity_id
_entity_poly.type
_entity_poly.pdbx_seq_one_letter_code
_entity_poly.pdbx_strand_id
1 'polypeptide(L)'
;KRWIVSFAIISITAITALFWKNEEIAPNINEFLSEDKIVGADVAWILTASGLVLLMTPGLSFFYGGMVRQKNVISTMLQSFIALGVISIFWVVIGFSLSFGESLGFTINGIHYGIIGNPFSYPFFNKVGSLPHKDLAPTIPFILFALFQMKFAVITPALITGSFAERVRFISYLVFMVLFSLFIYCPLCHMIWYPDGLLNKYFGIKDFAGGSVVHMSAGFAALAGALFLGKRKNLDHQPSNIPFVILGTGMLWFGWFGFNAGSALAANATAAMAFGTTTIASGAAMITWIFFDRINGRKVSAMGACIGAVVGLVAITPAAGFISISESIFVGFISAVVSNLIMNWKKLKKIDDTLDVFAC
;
A
#
# COMPACT_ATOMS: atom_id res chain seq x y z
N LYS A 1 -10.19 -15.06 26.78
CA LYS A 1 -10.38 -16.10 25.74
C LYS A 1 -9.88 -15.66 24.37
N ARG A 2 -10.21 -14.46 23.86
CA ARG A 2 -9.81 -14.00 22.49
C ARG A 2 -8.30 -13.93 22.28
N TRP A 3 -7.54 -13.41 23.25
CA TRP A 3 -6.08 -13.34 23.19
C TRP A 3 -5.40 -14.71 23.21
N ILE A 4 -5.99 -15.69 23.89
CA ILE A 4 -5.51 -17.08 23.91
C ILE A 4 -5.63 -17.69 22.51
N VAL A 5 -6.73 -17.43 21.80
CA VAL A 5 -6.91 -17.89 20.40
C VAL A 5 -5.87 -17.27 19.49
N SER A 6 -5.66 -15.95 19.57
CA SER A 6 -4.63 -15.27 18.76
C SER A 6 -3.23 -15.79 19.05
N PHE A 7 -2.91 -16.04 20.32
CA PHE A 7 -1.63 -16.62 20.71
C PHE A 7 -1.49 -18.07 20.22
N ALA A 8 -2.53 -18.87 20.28
CA ALA A 8 -2.54 -20.23 19.75
C ALA A 8 -2.30 -20.25 18.24
N ILE A 9 -2.95 -19.34 17.49
CA ILE A 9 -2.75 -19.24 16.03
C ILE A 9 -1.29 -18.94 15.70
N ILE A 10 -0.67 -17.92 16.30
CA ILE A 10 0.74 -17.60 16.02
C ILE A 10 1.69 -18.71 16.46
N SER A 11 1.39 -19.42 17.56
CA SER A 11 2.18 -20.56 18.02
C SER A 11 2.10 -21.74 17.04
N ILE A 12 0.91 -22.05 16.54
CA ILE A 12 0.71 -23.10 15.52
C ILE A 12 1.45 -22.72 14.25
N THR A 13 1.33 -21.46 13.79
CA THR A 13 2.04 -20.96 12.62
C THR A 13 3.57 -21.11 12.78
N ALA A 14 4.11 -20.72 13.95
CA ALA A 14 5.54 -20.83 14.23
C ALA A 14 6.02 -22.28 14.24
N ILE A 15 5.24 -23.18 14.85
CA ILE A 15 5.56 -24.62 14.88
C ILE A 15 5.49 -25.22 13.47
N THR A 16 4.43 -24.89 12.71
CA THR A 16 4.30 -25.36 11.32
C THR A 16 5.49 -24.90 10.45
N ALA A 17 5.94 -23.66 10.63
CA ALA A 17 7.09 -23.13 9.91
C ALA A 17 8.39 -23.93 10.14
N LEU A 18 8.58 -24.49 11.34
CA LEU A 18 9.74 -25.34 11.65
C LEU A 18 9.75 -26.66 10.89
N PHE A 19 8.57 -27.19 10.58
CA PHE A 19 8.42 -28.45 9.85
C PHE A 19 8.22 -28.27 8.35
N TRP A 20 8.09 -27.02 7.89
CA TRP A 20 7.97 -26.75 6.46
C TRP A 20 9.32 -26.86 5.78
N LYS A 21 9.47 -27.81 4.88
CA LYS A 21 10.70 -27.97 4.10
C LYS A 21 10.70 -27.00 2.92
N ASN A 22 11.71 -26.14 2.85
CA ASN A 22 11.95 -25.36 1.65
C ASN A 22 12.59 -26.23 0.58
N GLU A 23 12.02 -26.23 -0.61
CA GLU A 23 12.59 -26.89 -1.77
C GLU A 23 13.69 -26.00 -2.36
N GLU A 24 14.87 -26.55 -2.57
CA GLU A 24 15.91 -25.91 -3.37
C GLU A 24 15.51 -25.95 -4.84
N ILE A 25 15.62 -24.81 -5.51
CA ILE A 25 15.28 -24.68 -6.93
C ILE A 25 16.57 -24.68 -7.71
N ALA A 26 16.69 -25.57 -8.69
CA ALA A 26 17.78 -25.54 -9.63
C ALA A 26 17.58 -24.43 -10.67
N PRO A 27 18.65 -23.72 -11.08
CA PRO A 27 18.58 -22.69 -12.10
C PRO A 27 18.15 -23.29 -13.46
N ASN A 28 17.48 -22.46 -14.25
CA ASN A 28 16.94 -22.80 -15.58
C ASN A 28 15.86 -23.91 -15.58
N ILE A 29 15.26 -24.19 -14.42
CA ILE A 29 14.10 -25.07 -14.30
C ILE A 29 12.86 -24.22 -14.07
N ASN A 30 11.81 -24.48 -14.82
CA ASN A 30 10.53 -23.78 -14.78
C ASN A 30 10.68 -22.27 -15.04
N GLU A 31 10.43 -21.44 -14.01
CA GLU A 31 10.35 -19.99 -14.10
C GLU A 31 11.59 -19.28 -13.51
N PHE A 32 12.61 -20.03 -13.07
CA PHE A 32 13.78 -19.46 -12.41
C PHE A 32 14.98 -19.37 -13.33
N LEU A 33 15.64 -18.20 -13.29
CA LEU A 33 16.83 -17.90 -14.05
C LEU A 33 18.09 -18.25 -13.22
N SER A 34 19.24 -18.30 -13.87
CA SER A 34 20.52 -18.48 -13.22
C SER A 34 21.00 -17.21 -12.49
N GLU A 35 21.88 -17.34 -11.51
CA GLU A 35 22.38 -16.24 -10.68
C GLU A 35 23.14 -15.16 -11.47
N ASP A 36 23.73 -15.50 -12.63
CA ASP A 36 24.40 -14.55 -13.52
C ASP A 36 23.49 -13.46 -14.06
N LYS A 37 22.16 -13.61 -13.96
CA LYS A 37 21.17 -12.60 -14.33
C LYS A 37 20.97 -11.53 -13.24
N ILE A 38 21.49 -11.74 -12.05
CA ILE A 38 21.38 -10.78 -10.94
C ILE A 38 22.23 -9.54 -11.24
N VAL A 39 21.59 -8.37 -11.21
CA VAL A 39 22.23 -7.07 -11.36
C VAL A 39 22.42 -6.44 -9.99
N GLY A 40 23.67 -6.29 -9.54
CA GLY A 40 23.99 -5.77 -8.20
C GLY A 40 23.43 -4.39 -7.92
N ALA A 41 23.37 -3.49 -8.92
CA ALA A 41 22.76 -2.18 -8.80
C ALA A 41 21.25 -2.26 -8.52
N ASP A 42 20.54 -3.17 -9.19
CA ASP A 42 19.11 -3.38 -8.98
C ASP A 42 18.84 -3.95 -7.58
N VAL A 43 19.67 -4.89 -7.13
CA VAL A 43 19.59 -5.46 -5.77
C VAL A 43 19.79 -4.36 -4.71
N ALA A 44 20.84 -3.54 -4.85
CA ALA A 44 21.11 -2.44 -3.93
C ALA A 44 19.95 -1.43 -3.90
N TRP A 45 19.39 -1.10 -5.07
CA TRP A 45 18.26 -0.20 -5.18
C TRP A 45 17.01 -0.77 -4.50
N ILE A 46 16.64 -2.03 -4.75
CA ILE A 46 15.43 -2.62 -4.19
C ILE A 46 15.56 -2.90 -2.69
N LEU A 47 16.76 -3.23 -2.18
CA LEU A 47 17.01 -3.28 -0.73
C LEU A 47 16.76 -1.91 -0.08
N THR A 48 17.30 -0.84 -0.66
CA THR A 48 17.11 0.53 -0.21
C THR A 48 15.62 0.94 -0.28
N ALA A 49 14.98 0.70 -1.43
CA ALA A 49 13.56 0.98 -1.65
C ALA A 49 12.67 0.22 -0.65
N SER A 50 12.98 -1.03 -0.34
CA SER A 50 12.26 -1.81 0.67
C SER A 50 12.34 -1.19 2.07
N GLY A 51 13.50 -0.65 2.44
CA GLY A 51 13.70 0.10 3.69
C GLY A 51 12.92 1.41 3.70
N LEU A 52 12.91 2.15 2.59
CA LEU A 52 12.16 3.40 2.44
C LEU A 52 10.65 3.15 2.56
N VAL A 53 10.11 2.12 1.91
CA VAL A 53 8.68 1.78 2.01
C VAL A 53 8.31 1.30 3.41
N LEU A 54 9.19 0.56 4.10
CA LEU A 54 8.95 0.18 5.49
C LEU A 54 8.79 1.41 6.38
N LEU A 55 9.58 2.46 6.16
CA LEU A 55 9.49 3.73 6.89
C LEU A 55 8.12 4.41 6.75
N MET A 56 7.39 4.17 5.66
CA MET A 56 6.05 4.76 5.47
C MET A 56 5.05 4.31 6.52
N THR A 57 5.12 3.07 7.00
CA THR A 57 4.17 2.59 8.02
C THR A 57 4.32 3.32 9.37
N PRO A 58 5.50 3.50 9.98
CA PRO A 58 5.64 4.40 11.12
C PRO A 58 5.35 5.87 10.76
N GLY A 59 5.70 6.33 9.54
CA GLY A 59 5.32 7.66 9.06
C GLY A 59 3.81 7.89 9.09
N LEU A 60 3.04 6.92 8.61
CA LEU A 60 1.58 6.93 8.68
C LEU A 60 1.06 6.94 10.13
N SER A 61 1.72 6.21 11.03
CA SER A 61 1.39 6.21 12.45
C SER A 61 1.51 7.63 13.06
N PHE A 62 2.57 8.37 12.74
CA PHE A 62 2.74 9.77 13.15
C PHE A 62 1.71 10.68 12.48
N PHE A 63 1.49 10.53 11.19
CA PHE A 63 0.53 11.34 10.43
C PHE A 63 -0.89 11.22 11.02
N TYR A 64 -1.40 9.99 11.17
CA TYR A 64 -2.71 9.77 11.77
C TYR A 64 -2.75 10.05 13.27
N GLY A 65 -1.70 9.69 14.01
CA GLY A 65 -1.60 9.96 15.44
C GLY A 65 -1.67 11.44 15.77
N GLY A 66 -1.06 12.30 14.93
CA GLY A 66 -1.15 13.75 15.08
C GLY A 66 -2.53 14.33 14.79
N MET A 67 -3.33 13.66 13.96
CA MET A 67 -4.66 14.11 13.55
C MET A 67 -5.78 13.75 14.54
N VAL A 68 -5.65 12.67 15.30
CA VAL A 68 -6.70 12.22 16.25
C VAL A 68 -6.66 13.00 17.56
N ARG A 69 -7.70 12.84 18.40
CA ARG A 69 -7.73 13.44 19.73
C ARG A 69 -6.64 12.85 20.64
N GLN A 70 -6.10 13.66 21.55
CA GLN A 70 -5.01 13.32 22.46
C GLN A 70 -5.12 11.92 23.10
N LYS A 71 -6.30 11.56 23.59
CA LYS A 71 -6.55 10.26 24.25
C LYS A 71 -6.47 9.04 23.32
N ASN A 72 -6.52 9.25 22.01
CA ASN A 72 -6.55 8.19 20.99
C ASN A 72 -5.23 8.07 20.21
N VAL A 73 -4.24 8.94 20.48
CA VAL A 73 -2.96 8.99 19.76
C VAL A 73 -2.28 7.61 19.75
N ILE A 74 -2.00 7.07 20.94
CA ILE A 74 -1.26 5.78 21.07
C ILE A 74 -2.03 4.64 20.39
N SER A 75 -3.36 4.56 20.59
CA SER A 75 -4.16 3.49 19.98
C SER A 75 -4.19 3.56 18.46
N THR A 76 -4.28 4.78 17.89
CA THR A 76 -4.27 4.98 16.43
C THR A 76 -2.90 4.67 15.85
N MET A 77 -1.82 5.15 16.49
CA MET A 77 -0.45 4.84 16.07
C MET A 77 -0.20 3.33 16.08
N LEU A 78 -0.62 2.64 17.15
CA LEU A 78 -0.44 1.18 17.26
C LEU A 78 -1.26 0.42 16.21
N GLN A 79 -2.46 0.88 15.86
CA GLN A 79 -3.26 0.25 14.80
C GLN A 79 -2.56 0.27 13.44
N SER A 80 -1.92 1.38 13.06
CA SER A 80 -1.14 1.42 11.83
C SER A 80 0.15 0.60 11.94
N PHE A 81 0.87 0.73 13.06
CA PHE A 81 2.17 0.08 13.25
C PHE A 81 2.09 -1.45 13.33
N ILE A 82 1.03 -2.01 13.92
CA ILE A 82 0.88 -3.46 14.11
C ILE A 82 0.74 -4.22 12.79
N ALA A 83 0.36 -3.53 11.69
CA ALA A 83 0.31 -4.11 10.37
C ALA A 83 1.67 -4.70 9.94
N LEU A 84 2.79 -4.09 10.37
CA LEU A 84 4.15 -4.61 10.15
C LEU A 84 4.32 -6.05 10.66
N GLY A 85 3.72 -6.38 11.81
CA GLY A 85 3.81 -7.74 12.34
C GLY A 85 2.79 -8.69 11.70
N VAL A 86 1.50 -8.30 11.74
CA VAL A 86 0.40 -9.19 11.34
C VAL A 86 0.46 -9.53 9.84
N ILE A 87 0.61 -8.52 9.00
CA ILE A 87 0.59 -8.74 7.55
C ILE A 87 1.89 -9.35 7.04
N SER A 88 3.04 -9.05 7.66
CA SER A 88 4.29 -9.72 7.27
C SER A 88 4.21 -11.24 7.49
N ILE A 89 3.65 -11.69 8.61
CA ILE A 89 3.45 -13.13 8.85
C ILE A 89 2.42 -13.71 7.88
N PHE A 90 1.28 -13.03 7.70
CA PHE A 90 0.27 -13.45 6.71
C PHE A 90 0.86 -13.57 5.30
N TRP A 91 1.71 -12.61 4.91
CA TRP A 91 2.36 -12.58 3.59
C TRP A 91 3.27 -13.78 3.37
N VAL A 92 4.13 -14.10 4.36
CA VAL A 92 5.02 -15.27 4.29
C VAL A 92 4.23 -16.56 4.26
N VAL A 93 3.19 -16.68 5.09
CA VAL A 93 2.41 -17.94 5.20
C VAL A 93 1.65 -18.24 3.91
N ILE A 94 0.96 -17.25 3.34
CA ILE A 94 0.06 -17.49 2.21
C ILE A 94 -0.12 -16.28 1.28
N GLY A 95 0.01 -15.04 1.78
CA GLY A 95 -0.34 -13.82 1.04
C GLY A 95 0.46 -13.67 -0.26
N PHE A 96 1.75 -14.01 -0.22
CA PHE A 96 2.58 -13.96 -1.42
C PHE A 96 2.11 -14.97 -2.48
N SER A 97 1.77 -16.21 -2.09
CA SER A 97 1.19 -17.20 -2.99
C SER A 97 -0.09 -16.72 -3.64
N LEU A 98 -1.01 -16.14 -2.84
CA LEU A 98 -2.28 -15.62 -3.34
C LEU A 98 -2.13 -14.44 -4.30
N SER A 99 -1.04 -13.68 -4.18
CA SER A 99 -0.77 -12.49 -4.99
C SER A 99 0.06 -12.80 -6.24
N PHE A 100 1.07 -13.67 -6.13
CA PHE A 100 2.09 -13.91 -7.16
C PHE A 100 2.33 -15.40 -7.49
N GLY A 101 1.49 -16.28 -6.95
CA GLY A 101 1.50 -17.70 -7.32
C GLY A 101 0.88 -17.95 -8.69
N GLU A 102 1.00 -19.19 -9.17
CA GLU A 102 0.35 -19.65 -10.39
C GLU A 102 -1.14 -19.26 -10.41
N SER A 103 -1.62 -18.76 -11.53
CA SER A 103 -2.97 -18.19 -11.63
C SER A 103 -4.07 -19.23 -11.49
N LEU A 104 -5.00 -18.96 -10.59
CA LEU A 104 -6.31 -19.58 -10.53
C LEU A 104 -7.34 -18.59 -11.09
N GLY A 105 -8.14 -19.04 -12.05
CA GLY A 105 -9.10 -18.19 -12.74
C GLY A 105 -9.95 -18.97 -13.73
N PHE A 106 -10.24 -18.37 -14.87
CA PHE A 106 -11.06 -18.97 -15.92
C PHE A 106 -10.42 -18.79 -17.31
N THR A 107 -10.86 -19.59 -18.26
CA THR A 107 -10.35 -19.55 -19.64
C THR A 107 -11.47 -19.17 -20.60
N ILE A 108 -11.23 -18.14 -21.45
CA ILE A 108 -12.13 -17.72 -22.52
C ILE A 108 -11.34 -17.78 -23.83
N ASN A 109 -11.86 -18.49 -24.82
CA ASN A 109 -11.25 -18.64 -26.15
C ASN A 109 -9.78 -19.12 -26.11
N GLY A 110 -9.46 -20.02 -25.19
CA GLY A 110 -8.09 -20.53 -25.01
C GLY A 110 -7.13 -19.60 -24.25
N ILE A 111 -7.57 -18.42 -23.82
CA ILE A 111 -6.78 -17.47 -23.04
C ILE A 111 -7.18 -17.58 -21.57
N HIS A 112 -6.19 -17.85 -20.70
CA HIS A 112 -6.40 -17.89 -19.25
C HIS A 112 -6.39 -16.46 -18.65
N TYR A 113 -7.29 -16.23 -17.69
CA TYR A 113 -7.43 -14.98 -16.94
C TYR A 113 -7.39 -15.27 -15.45
N GLY A 114 -6.32 -14.83 -14.79
CA GLY A 114 -6.09 -15.06 -13.37
C GLY A 114 -6.90 -14.11 -12.47
N ILE A 115 -7.52 -14.65 -11.44
CA ILE A 115 -8.22 -13.89 -10.40
C ILE A 115 -7.40 -13.84 -9.12
N ILE A 116 -6.75 -14.96 -8.77
CA ILE A 116 -5.97 -15.11 -7.54
C ILE A 116 -4.88 -16.15 -7.77
N GLY A 117 -3.76 -16.01 -7.07
CA GLY A 117 -2.69 -17.02 -7.12
C GLY A 117 -3.04 -18.29 -6.36
N ASN A 118 -2.46 -19.40 -6.79
CA ASN A 118 -2.58 -20.69 -6.13
C ASN A 118 -1.93 -20.62 -4.73
N PRO A 119 -2.67 -20.90 -3.64
CA PRO A 119 -2.14 -20.83 -2.27
C PRO A 119 -0.97 -21.77 -2.01
N PHE A 120 -0.81 -22.80 -2.82
CA PHE A 120 0.25 -23.81 -2.70
C PHE A 120 1.50 -23.50 -3.56
N SER A 121 1.55 -22.39 -4.29
CA SER A 121 2.73 -22.02 -5.09
C SER A 121 3.95 -21.73 -4.21
N TYR A 122 3.80 -20.87 -3.21
CA TYR A 122 4.89 -20.34 -2.38
C TYR A 122 4.57 -20.30 -0.87
N PRO A 123 3.87 -21.27 -0.27
CA PRO A 123 3.50 -21.22 1.15
C PRO A 123 4.77 -21.21 2.01
N PHE A 124 4.79 -20.38 3.06
CA PHE A 124 5.96 -20.16 3.92
C PHE A 124 7.23 -19.77 3.13
N PHE A 125 7.05 -19.06 1.99
CA PHE A 125 8.12 -18.71 1.06
C PHE A 125 8.86 -19.94 0.47
N ASN A 126 8.21 -21.10 0.42
CA ASN A 126 8.74 -22.24 -0.32
C ASN A 126 9.03 -21.82 -1.77
N LYS A 127 10.16 -22.20 -2.33
CA LYS A 127 10.64 -21.81 -3.66
C LYS A 127 10.90 -20.28 -3.83
N VAL A 128 10.91 -19.50 -2.77
CA VAL A 128 11.23 -18.07 -2.80
C VAL A 128 12.64 -17.86 -2.29
N GLY A 129 13.61 -18.02 -3.16
CA GLY A 129 15.04 -18.04 -2.83
C GLY A 129 15.87 -16.95 -3.52
N SER A 130 17.16 -17.23 -3.68
CA SER A 130 18.15 -16.32 -4.27
C SER A 130 18.06 -16.20 -5.78
N LEU A 131 17.47 -17.18 -6.48
CA LEU A 131 17.36 -17.14 -7.94
C LEU A 131 16.36 -16.11 -8.42
N PRO A 132 16.63 -15.41 -9.55
CA PRO A 132 15.68 -14.50 -10.17
C PRO A 132 14.52 -15.26 -10.81
N HIS A 133 13.34 -14.64 -10.84
CA HIS A 133 12.15 -15.17 -11.51
C HIS A 133 11.95 -14.46 -12.86
N LYS A 134 11.84 -15.22 -13.96
CA LYS A 134 11.86 -14.69 -15.34
C LYS A 134 10.84 -13.57 -15.62
N ASP A 135 9.62 -13.70 -15.09
CA ASP A 135 8.52 -12.79 -15.39
C ASP A 135 8.31 -11.72 -14.30
N LEU A 136 8.62 -12.05 -13.02
CA LEU A 136 8.33 -11.17 -11.88
C LEU A 136 9.56 -10.39 -11.39
N ALA A 137 10.76 -10.97 -11.47
CA ALA A 137 11.97 -10.40 -10.89
C ALA A 137 13.21 -10.87 -11.66
N PRO A 138 13.41 -10.47 -12.93
CA PRO A 138 14.43 -11.06 -13.79
C PRO A 138 15.87 -10.66 -13.44
N THR A 139 16.07 -9.57 -12.69
CA THR A 139 17.40 -9.02 -12.37
C THR A 139 17.72 -8.97 -10.88
N ILE A 140 16.78 -9.40 -10.03
CA ILE A 140 16.93 -9.43 -8.58
C ILE A 140 16.53 -10.79 -8.00
N PRO A 141 17.07 -11.19 -6.84
CA PRO A 141 16.61 -12.39 -6.13
C PRO A 141 15.11 -12.38 -5.88
N PHE A 142 14.44 -13.51 -6.11
CA PHE A 142 12.98 -13.60 -5.93
C PHE A 142 12.53 -13.33 -4.50
N ILE A 143 13.37 -13.70 -3.52
CA ILE A 143 13.12 -13.34 -2.12
C ILE A 143 13.09 -11.83 -1.92
N LEU A 144 13.94 -11.07 -2.60
CA LEU A 144 13.97 -9.61 -2.49
C LEU A 144 12.70 -8.99 -3.09
N PHE A 145 12.24 -9.49 -4.24
CA PHE A 145 10.94 -9.12 -4.82
C PHE A 145 9.79 -9.38 -3.84
N ALA A 146 9.74 -10.59 -3.26
CA ALA A 146 8.68 -10.95 -2.30
C ALA A 146 8.68 -10.05 -1.06
N LEU A 147 9.87 -9.68 -0.54
CA LEU A 147 10.01 -8.77 0.59
C LEU A 147 9.67 -7.31 0.24
N PHE A 148 9.98 -6.88 -0.97
CA PHE A 148 9.58 -5.55 -1.46
C PHE A 148 8.05 -5.46 -1.57
N GLN A 149 7.41 -6.42 -2.24
CA GLN A 149 5.96 -6.50 -2.38
C GLN A 149 5.22 -6.63 -1.04
N MET A 150 5.84 -7.29 -0.05
CA MET A 150 5.32 -7.35 1.31
C MET A 150 5.06 -5.97 1.91
N LYS A 151 5.89 -4.97 1.62
CA LYS A 151 5.74 -3.62 2.18
C LYS A 151 4.46 -2.95 1.70
N PHE A 152 4.05 -3.21 0.46
CA PHE A 152 2.78 -2.75 -0.11
C PHE A 152 1.58 -3.43 0.55
N ALA A 153 1.67 -4.74 0.75
CA ALA A 153 0.64 -5.50 1.46
C ALA A 153 0.47 -5.00 2.92
N VAL A 154 1.56 -4.64 3.59
CA VAL A 154 1.56 -4.13 4.98
C VAL A 154 0.89 -2.77 5.08
N ILE A 155 1.26 -1.82 4.20
CA ILE A 155 0.77 -0.45 4.34
C ILE A 155 -0.70 -0.30 3.94
N THR A 156 -1.21 -1.13 3.03
CA THR A 156 -2.58 -1.00 2.50
C THR A 156 -3.65 -1.05 3.59
N PRO A 157 -3.76 -2.08 4.43
CA PRO A 157 -4.73 -2.07 5.53
C PRO A 157 -4.41 -1.01 6.59
N ALA A 158 -3.14 -0.61 6.76
CA ALA A 158 -2.77 0.47 7.66
C ALA A 158 -3.36 1.82 7.23
N LEU A 159 -3.47 2.09 5.92
CA LEU A 159 -4.13 3.30 5.39
C LEU A 159 -5.60 3.39 5.81
N ILE A 160 -6.32 2.27 5.86
CA ILE A 160 -7.75 2.22 6.21
C ILE A 160 -7.99 2.63 7.67
N THR A 161 -6.98 2.49 8.54
CA THR A 161 -7.05 2.85 9.97
C THR A 161 -7.57 4.27 10.19
N GLY A 162 -7.20 5.22 9.34
CA GLY A 162 -7.63 6.61 9.43
C GLY A 162 -9.15 6.77 9.38
N SER A 163 -9.85 6.00 8.55
CA SER A 163 -11.32 6.01 8.47
C SER A 163 -11.99 5.44 9.72
N PHE A 164 -11.34 4.47 10.37
CA PHE A 164 -11.85 3.77 11.54
C PHE A 164 -11.36 4.37 12.86
N ALA A 165 -10.50 5.35 12.79
CA ALA A 165 -9.88 5.97 13.96
C ALA A 165 -10.93 6.37 15.01
N GLU A 166 -10.61 6.09 16.28
CA GLU A 166 -11.47 6.37 17.45
C GLU A 166 -12.75 5.51 17.57
N ARG A 167 -13.02 4.57 16.64
CA ARG A 167 -14.30 3.83 16.58
C ARG A 167 -14.18 2.33 16.65
N VAL A 168 -13.09 1.74 16.19
CA VAL A 168 -12.91 0.30 16.08
C VAL A 168 -12.00 -0.22 17.17
N ARG A 169 -12.40 -1.33 17.80
CA ARG A 169 -11.59 -2.02 18.80
C ARG A 169 -10.38 -2.66 18.15
N PHE A 170 -9.23 -2.62 18.83
CA PHE A 170 -7.98 -3.14 18.33
C PHE A 170 -8.06 -4.58 17.79
N ILE A 171 -8.67 -5.49 18.54
CA ILE A 171 -8.83 -6.90 18.11
C ILE A 171 -9.70 -7.04 16.83
N SER A 172 -10.73 -6.22 16.71
CA SER A 172 -11.59 -6.23 15.50
C SER A 172 -10.83 -5.73 14.29
N TYR A 173 -9.95 -4.76 14.50
CA TYR A 173 -9.08 -4.26 13.44
C TYR A 173 -8.04 -5.29 13.00
N LEU A 174 -7.45 -6.08 13.93
CA LEU A 174 -6.53 -7.17 13.57
C LEU A 174 -7.20 -8.20 12.64
N VAL A 175 -8.43 -8.60 12.97
CA VAL A 175 -9.21 -9.53 12.13
C VAL A 175 -9.52 -8.89 10.78
N PHE A 176 -9.97 -7.63 10.79
CA PHE A 176 -10.29 -6.90 9.57
C PHE A 176 -9.10 -6.84 8.61
N MET A 177 -7.89 -6.51 9.09
CA MET A 177 -6.75 -6.37 8.19
C MET A 177 -6.34 -7.70 7.52
N VAL A 178 -6.48 -8.84 8.24
CA VAL A 178 -6.23 -10.16 7.65
C VAL A 178 -7.30 -10.50 6.60
N LEU A 179 -8.58 -10.28 6.91
CA LEU A 179 -9.67 -10.54 5.97
C LEU A 179 -9.61 -9.62 4.74
N PHE A 180 -9.30 -8.33 4.94
CA PHE A 180 -9.10 -7.40 3.84
C PHE A 180 -7.94 -7.85 2.94
N SER A 181 -6.81 -8.25 3.52
CA SER A 181 -5.66 -8.72 2.75
C SER A 181 -6.00 -9.99 1.98
N LEU A 182 -6.70 -10.94 2.60
CA LEU A 182 -7.09 -12.21 1.99
C LEU A 182 -8.09 -12.03 0.83
N PHE A 183 -9.15 -11.26 1.04
CA PHE A 183 -10.29 -11.21 0.11
C PHE A 183 -10.27 -10.04 -0.86
N ILE A 184 -9.51 -8.98 -0.57
CA ILE A 184 -9.45 -7.78 -1.41
C ILE A 184 -8.05 -7.55 -1.96
N TYR A 185 -7.05 -7.42 -1.08
CA TYR A 185 -5.70 -7.03 -1.51
C TYR A 185 -5.06 -8.11 -2.40
N CYS A 186 -4.98 -9.35 -1.95
CA CYS A 186 -4.30 -10.41 -2.70
C CYS A 186 -4.96 -10.70 -4.06
N PRO A 187 -6.30 -10.85 -4.18
CA PRO A 187 -6.94 -11.00 -5.48
C PRO A 187 -6.70 -9.81 -6.40
N LEU A 188 -6.84 -8.58 -5.89
CA LEU A 188 -6.63 -7.38 -6.70
C LEU A 188 -5.18 -7.24 -7.16
N CYS A 189 -4.22 -7.55 -6.27
CA CYS A 189 -2.80 -7.60 -6.58
C CYS A 189 -2.52 -8.59 -7.72
N HIS A 190 -3.06 -9.80 -7.62
CA HIS A 190 -2.93 -10.82 -8.66
C HIS A 190 -3.55 -10.37 -9.98
N MET A 191 -4.79 -9.89 -9.97
CA MET A 191 -5.49 -9.46 -11.17
C MET A 191 -4.78 -8.32 -11.92
N ILE A 192 -4.04 -7.46 -11.22
CA ILE A 192 -3.40 -6.27 -11.82
C ILE A 192 -1.92 -6.48 -12.11
N TRP A 193 -1.17 -7.11 -11.19
CA TRP A 193 0.30 -7.18 -11.30
C TRP A 193 0.84 -8.51 -11.80
N TYR A 194 0.03 -9.58 -11.75
CA TYR A 194 0.48 -10.84 -12.34
C TYR A 194 0.31 -10.82 -13.88
N PRO A 195 1.22 -11.45 -14.65
CA PRO A 195 1.22 -11.33 -16.11
C PRO A 195 -0.08 -11.73 -16.81
N ASP A 196 -0.79 -12.74 -16.33
CA ASP A 196 -2.08 -13.18 -16.87
C ASP A 196 -3.29 -12.80 -16.01
N GLY A 197 -3.09 -11.83 -15.09
CA GLY A 197 -4.14 -11.30 -14.25
C GLY A 197 -5.30 -10.68 -15.06
N LEU A 198 -6.52 -10.93 -14.64
CA LEU A 198 -7.75 -10.53 -15.35
C LEU A 198 -7.76 -9.05 -15.74
N LEU A 199 -7.46 -8.16 -14.81
CA LEU A 199 -7.53 -6.71 -15.03
C LEU A 199 -6.41 -6.21 -15.93
N ASN A 200 -5.21 -6.78 -15.81
CA ASN A 200 -4.10 -6.48 -16.68
C ASN A 200 -4.36 -6.98 -18.12
N LYS A 201 -4.65 -8.26 -18.24
CA LYS A 201 -4.70 -8.95 -19.53
C LYS A 201 -5.95 -8.64 -20.37
N TYR A 202 -7.12 -8.53 -19.71
CA TYR A 202 -8.37 -8.26 -20.42
C TYR A 202 -8.66 -6.78 -20.58
N PHE A 203 -8.49 -5.99 -19.51
CA PHE A 203 -8.79 -4.56 -19.53
C PHE A 203 -7.57 -3.68 -19.81
N GLY A 204 -6.36 -4.23 -19.85
CA GLY A 204 -5.14 -3.49 -20.08
C GLY A 204 -4.82 -2.46 -18.98
N ILE A 205 -5.32 -2.67 -17.76
CA ILE A 205 -5.10 -1.74 -16.65
C ILE A 205 -3.61 -1.68 -16.34
N LYS A 206 -3.07 -0.44 -16.30
CA LYS A 206 -1.71 -0.16 -15.89
C LYS A 206 -1.72 0.47 -14.50
N ASP A 207 -0.98 -0.14 -13.59
CA ASP A 207 -0.78 0.34 -12.24
C ASP A 207 0.70 0.20 -11.89
N PHE A 208 1.43 1.32 -12.00
CA PHE A 208 2.88 1.31 -11.87
C PHE A 208 3.35 0.89 -10.48
N ALA A 209 2.72 1.46 -9.44
CA ALA A 209 3.19 1.28 -8.07
C ALA A 209 2.10 1.05 -7.03
N GLY A 210 0.84 0.78 -7.41
CA GLY A 210 -0.20 0.45 -6.46
C GLY A 210 -1.32 1.47 -6.33
N GLY A 211 -1.54 2.31 -7.34
CA GLY A 211 -2.68 3.22 -7.35
C GLY A 211 -4.01 2.49 -7.20
N SER A 212 -4.18 1.38 -7.90
CA SER A 212 -5.38 0.54 -7.78
C SER A 212 -5.26 -0.48 -6.65
N VAL A 213 -4.14 -1.20 -6.59
CA VAL A 213 -3.93 -2.29 -5.63
C VAL A 213 -3.89 -1.79 -4.19
N VAL A 214 -3.26 -0.64 -3.94
CA VAL A 214 -3.08 -0.06 -2.59
C VAL A 214 -4.10 1.03 -2.34
N HIS A 215 -4.06 2.12 -3.12
CA HIS A 215 -4.79 3.35 -2.77
C HIS A 215 -6.28 3.26 -3.03
N MET A 216 -6.72 2.81 -4.21
CA MET A 216 -8.14 2.64 -4.49
C MET A 216 -8.77 1.57 -3.60
N SER A 217 -8.10 0.43 -3.39
CA SER A 217 -8.62 -0.62 -2.51
C SER A 217 -8.80 -0.14 -1.07
N ALA A 218 -7.80 0.59 -0.53
CA ALA A 218 -7.88 1.18 0.80
C ALA A 218 -8.96 2.28 0.88
N GLY A 219 -9.03 3.17 -0.10
CA GLY A 219 -10.01 4.27 -0.15
C GLY A 219 -11.46 3.76 -0.20
N PHE A 220 -11.76 2.78 -1.06
CA PHE A 220 -13.10 2.19 -1.12
C PHE A 220 -13.43 1.36 0.13
N ALA A 221 -12.47 0.66 0.71
CA ALA A 221 -12.68 -0.03 1.99
C ALA A 221 -12.91 0.96 3.13
N ALA A 222 -12.23 2.11 3.12
CA ALA A 222 -12.46 3.20 4.06
C ALA A 222 -13.88 3.77 3.94
N LEU A 223 -14.36 4.00 2.70
CA LEU A 223 -15.73 4.44 2.43
C LEU A 223 -16.77 3.43 2.92
N ALA A 224 -16.61 2.15 2.55
CA ALA A 224 -17.51 1.08 2.98
C ALA A 224 -17.56 0.97 4.51
N GLY A 225 -16.40 1.04 5.17
CA GLY A 225 -16.31 1.01 6.62
C GLY A 225 -16.92 2.26 7.28
N ALA A 226 -16.73 3.45 6.70
CA ALA A 226 -17.36 4.68 7.20
C ALA A 226 -18.89 4.61 7.13
N LEU A 227 -19.44 4.06 6.03
CA LEU A 227 -20.87 3.84 5.86
C LEU A 227 -21.40 2.79 6.85
N PHE A 228 -20.68 1.69 7.04
CA PHE A 228 -21.06 0.62 7.97
C PHE A 228 -21.06 1.07 9.44
N LEU A 229 -20.02 1.81 9.84
CA LEU A 229 -19.88 2.30 11.22
C LEU A 229 -20.82 3.45 11.55
N GLY A 230 -21.31 4.18 10.54
CA GLY A 230 -22.15 5.34 10.70
C GLY A 230 -21.44 6.53 11.34
N LYS A 231 -22.19 7.45 11.94
CA LYS A 231 -21.64 8.69 12.51
C LYS A 231 -21.11 8.49 13.93
N ARG A 232 -20.02 9.21 14.24
CA ARG A 232 -19.53 9.34 15.63
C ARG A 232 -20.52 10.11 16.49
N LYS A 233 -20.60 9.73 17.77
CA LYS A 233 -21.43 10.45 18.75
C LYS A 233 -20.91 11.86 19.03
N ASN A 234 -19.59 12.04 18.99
CA ASN A 234 -18.94 13.34 19.16
C ASN A 234 -18.09 13.63 17.92
N LEU A 235 -18.51 14.68 17.18
CA LEU A 235 -17.84 15.15 15.96
C LEU A 235 -16.78 16.22 16.25
N ASP A 236 -16.68 16.71 17.50
CA ASP A 236 -15.62 17.65 17.88
C ASP A 236 -14.26 16.96 17.77
N HIS A 237 -13.48 17.43 16.82
CA HIS A 237 -12.24 16.82 16.42
C HIS A 237 -11.14 17.87 16.35
N GLN A 238 -10.36 17.93 17.43
CA GLN A 238 -9.15 18.76 17.48
C GLN A 238 -7.94 17.86 17.29
N PRO A 239 -7.08 18.14 16.29
CA PRO A 239 -5.80 17.44 16.11
C PRO A 239 -4.94 17.55 17.36
N SER A 240 -4.36 16.44 17.80
CA SER A 240 -3.56 16.42 19.04
C SER A 240 -2.18 17.02 18.86
N ASN A 241 -1.57 16.87 17.67
CA ASN A 241 -0.15 17.23 17.48
C ASN A 241 0.18 17.49 16.01
N ILE A 242 0.09 18.74 15.58
CA ILE A 242 0.43 19.13 14.19
C ILE A 242 1.92 18.87 13.84
N PRO A 243 2.92 19.09 14.71
CA PRO A 243 4.28 18.62 14.46
C PRO A 243 4.39 17.13 14.10
N PHE A 244 3.61 16.24 14.72
CA PHE A 244 3.56 14.82 14.34
C PHE A 244 3.00 14.62 12.92
N VAL A 245 1.99 15.41 12.54
CA VAL A 245 1.43 15.36 11.16
C VAL A 245 2.50 15.76 10.14
N ILE A 246 3.25 16.82 10.40
CA ILE A 246 4.35 17.29 9.54
C ILE A 246 5.45 16.22 9.44
N LEU A 247 5.90 15.68 10.58
CA LEU A 247 6.91 14.61 10.62
C LEU A 247 6.44 13.38 9.84
N GLY A 248 5.21 12.92 10.10
CA GLY A 248 4.62 11.79 9.41
C GLY A 248 4.53 12.01 7.90
N THR A 249 4.14 13.20 7.46
CA THR A 249 4.11 13.59 6.05
C THR A 249 5.51 13.51 5.42
N GLY A 250 6.53 14.02 6.11
CA GLY A 250 7.92 13.95 5.65
C GLY A 250 8.41 12.51 5.51
N MET A 251 8.11 11.64 6.50
CA MET A 251 8.45 10.23 6.45
C MET A 251 7.71 9.48 5.32
N LEU A 252 6.44 9.80 5.10
CA LEU A 252 5.64 9.26 4.00
C LEU A 252 6.22 9.69 2.66
N TRP A 253 6.52 10.97 2.48
CA TRP A 253 7.09 11.49 1.24
C TRP A 253 8.45 10.85 0.93
N PHE A 254 9.33 10.80 1.91
CA PHE A 254 10.64 10.16 1.75
C PHE A 254 10.52 8.68 1.40
N GLY A 255 9.63 7.94 2.07
CA GLY A 255 9.35 6.54 1.77
C GLY A 255 8.72 6.32 0.40
N TRP A 256 7.99 7.31 -0.11
CA TRP A 256 7.34 7.24 -1.44
C TRP A 256 8.34 7.21 -2.59
N PHE A 257 9.55 7.66 -2.40
CA PHE A 257 10.62 7.47 -3.38
C PHE A 257 10.92 5.98 -3.58
N GLY A 258 11.01 5.22 -2.49
CA GLY A 258 11.11 3.76 -2.58
C GLY A 258 9.84 3.11 -3.12
N PHE A 259 8.68 3.63 -2.75
CA PHE A 259 7.38 3.11 -3.17
C PHE A 259 7.20 3.21 -4.69
N ASN A 260 7.35 4.38 -5.27
CA ASN A 260 7.18 4.62 -6.70
C ASN A 260 8.43 4.25 -7.52
N ALA A 261 9.59 4.83 -7.21
CA ALA A 261 10.78 4.55 -8.01
C ALA A 261 11.33 3.12 -7.80
N GLY A 262 11.10 2.51 -6.63
CA GLY A 262 11.38 1.09 -6.40
C GLY A 262 10.51 0.15 -7.25
N SER A 263 9.30 0.57 -7.63
CA SER A 263 8.40 -0.24 -8.46
C SER A 263 8.87 -0.40 -9.91
N ALA A 264 9.93 0.31 -10.32
CA ALA A 264 10.66 -0.01 -11.55
C ALA A 264 11.41 -1.34 -11.47
N LEU A 265 11.57 -1.92 -10.27
CA LEU A 265 12.32 -3.16 -9.96
C LEU A 265 13.77 -3.16 -10.44
N ALA A 266 14.30 -2.02 -10.88
CA ALA A 266 15.65 -1.84 -11.38
C ALA A 266 16.15 -0.41 -11.17
N ALA A 267 17.47 -0.22 -11.07
CA ALA A 267 18.14 1.09 -11.02
C ALA A 267 18.31 1.66 -12.43
N ASN A 268 17.22 2.14 -13.03
CA ASN A 268 17.17 2.54 -14.43
C ASN A 268 16.50 3.91 -14.63
N ALA A 269 16.38 4.34 -15.89
CA ALA A 269 15.76 5.62 -16.27
C ALA A 269 14.29 5.73 -15.80
N THR A 270 13.54 4.63 -15.79
CA THR A 270 12.16 4.59 -15.30
C THR A 270 12.10 4.88 -13.79
N ALA A 271 13.01 4.32 -13.01
CA ALA A 271 13.13 4.63 -11.57
C ALA A 271 13.43 6.13 -11.36
N ALA A 272 14.36 6.70 -12.11
CA ALA A 272 14.69 8.13 -12.05
C ALA A 272 13.50 9.02 -12.44
N MET A 273 12.75 8.63 -13.48
CA MET A 273 11.54 9.34 -13.89
C MET A 273 10.47 9.27 -12.80
N ALA A 274 10.19 8.09 -12.25
CA ALA A 274 9.22 7.90 -11.18
C ALA A 274 9.58 8.70 -9.91
N PHE A 275 10.86 8.84 -9.59
CA PHE A 275 11.34 9.69 -8.51
C PHE A 275 11.00 11.17 -8.76
N GLY A 276 11.26 11.65 -9.99
CA GLY A 276 10.98 13.03 -10.40
C GLY A 276 9.48 13.34 -10.40
N THR A 277 8.66 12.51 -11.05
CA THR A 277 7.20 12.70 -11.12
C THR A 277 6.55 12.67 -9.73
N THR A 278 7.02 11.79 -8.84
CA THR A 278 6.57 11.72 -7.45
C THR A 278 6.86 13.01 -6.69
N THR A 279 8.07 13.55 -6.84
CA THR A 279 8.45 14.82 -6.21
C THR A 279 7.57 15.97 -6.67
N ILE A 280 7.38 16.08 -7.97
CA ILE A 280 6.71 17.25 -8.59
C ILE A 280 5.20 17.19 -8.36
N ALA A 281 4.55 16.02 -8.49
CA ALA A 281 3.13 15.89 -8.23
C ALA A 281 2.77 16.21 -6.77
N SER A 282 3.58 15.75 -5.82
CA SER A 282 3.39 16.07 -4.40
C SER A 282 3.52 17.56 -4.11
N GLY A 283 4.57 18.20 -4.65
CA GLY A 283 4.77 19.66 -4.51
C GLY A 283 3.64 20.48 -5.13
N ALA A 284 3.22 20.12 -6.35
CA ALA A 284 2.12 20.78 -7.05
C ALA A 284 0.80 20.64 -6.26
N ALA A 285 0.50 19.45 -5.75
CA ALA A 285 -0.71 19.21 -4.97
C ALA A 285 -0.71 19.96 -3.63
N MET A 286 0.44 20.00 -2.94
CA MET A 286 0.60 20.76 -1.70
C MET A 286 0.26 22.25 -1.89
N ILE A 287 0.86 22.88 -2.89
CA ILE A 287 0.65 24.30 -3.18
C ILE A 287 -0.78 24.56 -3.63
N THR A 288 -1.32 23.71 -4.52
CA THR A 288 -2.70 23.81 -5.00
C THR A 288 -3.69 23.72 -3.85
N TRP A 289 -3.50 22.79 -2.91
CA TRP A 289 -4.38 22.63 -1.74
C TRP A 289 -4.46 23.91 -0.90
N ILE A 290 -3.29 24.50 -0.59
CA ILE A 290 -3.19 25.72 0.20
C ILE A 290 -3.93 26.88 -0.49
N PHE A 291 -3.70 27.08 -1.78
CA PHE A 291 -4.33 28.16 -2.54
C PHE A 291 -5.84 27.91 -2.73
N PHE A 292 -6.24 26.67 -2.99
CA PHE A 292 -7.64 26.31 -3.15
C PHE A 292 -8.45 26.50 -1.86
N ASP A 293 -7.85 26.18 -0.69
CA ASP A 293 -8.44 26.52 0.60
C ASP A 293 -8.62 28.03 0.75
N ARG A 294 -7.62 28.82 0.37
CA ARG A 294 -7.72 30.30 0.47
C ARG A 294 -8.78 30.88 -0.44
N ILE A 295 -8.88 30.42 -1.68
CA ILE A 295 -9.90 30.87 -2.66
C ILE A 295 -11.30 30.54 -2.14
N ASN A 296 -11.49 29.40 -1.47
CA ASN A 296 -12.77 28.99 -0.89
C ASN A 296 -13.03 29.62 0.50
N GLY A 297 -12.31 30.68 0.88
CA GLY A 297 -12.50 31.41 2.12
C GLY A 297 -12.01 30.67 3.38
N ARG A 298 -11.33 29.55 3.25
CA ARG A 298 -10.77 28.78 4.35
C ARG A 298 -9.41 29.32 4.79
N LYS A 299 -9.05 29.02 6.03
CA LYS A 299 -7.75 29.40 6.58
C LYS A 299 -6.68 28.44 6.08
N VAL A 300 -5.59 28.99 5.52
CA VAL A 300 -4.39 28.22 5.20
C VAL A 300 -3.82 27.58 6.47
N SER A 301 -3.48 26.28 6.39
CA SER A 301 -2.99 25.53 7.54
C SER A 301 -1.87 24.56 7.16
N ALA A 302 -1.01 24.24 8.13
CA ALA A 302 0.03 23.22 7.98
C ALA A 302 -0.59 21.84 7.68
N MET A 303 -1.73 21.54 8.29
CA MET A 303 -2.47 20.29 8.02
C MET A 303 -2.93 20.22 6.56
N GLY A 304 -3.51 21.30 6.00
CA GLY A 304 -3.90 21.35 4.60
C GLY A 304 -2.72 21.15 3.65
N ALA A 305 -1.55 21.73 3.96
CA ALA A 305 -0.34 21.49 3.20
C ALA A 305 0.08 20.01 3.24
N CYS A 306 0.07 19.39 4.42
CA CYS A 306 0.41 17.98 4.59
C CYS A 306 -0.55 17.04 3.84
N ILE A 307 -1.87 17.29 3.95
CA ILE A 307 -2.88 16.53 3.21
C ILE A 307 -2.67 16.68 1.71
N GLY A 308 -2.48 17.90 1.22
CA GLY A 308 -2.20 18.17 -0.19
C GLY A 308 -0.98 17.42 -0.71
N ALA A 309 0.11 17.40 0.06
CA ALA A 309 1.31 16.64 -0.29
C ALA A 309 1.00 15.15 -0.45
N VAL A 310 0.32 14.54 0.53
CA VAL A 310 -0.04 13.11 0.49
C VAL A 310 -0.98 12.80 -0.67
N VAL A 311 -1.96 13.66 -0.96
CA VAL A 311 -2.87 13.52 -2.12
C VAL A 311 -2.09 13.47 -3.43
N GLY A 312 -1.08 14.31 -3.60
CA GLY A 312 -0.21 14.28 -4.78
C GLY A 312 0.60 12.98 -4.90
N LEU A 313 1.11 12.47 -3.77
CA LEU A 313 1.82 11.19 -3.71
C LEU A 313 0.91 10.02 -4.10
N VAL A 314 -0.30 9.99 -3.57
CA VAL A 314 -1.31 8.97 -3.88
C VAL A 314 -1.69 8.99 -5.35
N ALA A 315 -2.03 10.17 -5.88
CA ALA A 315 -2.55 10.32 -7.23
C ALA A 315 -1.52 10.00 -8.34
N ILE A 316 -0.22 10.28 -8.09
CA ILE A 316 0.84 9.98 -9.06
C ILE A 316 1.20 8.50 -9.10
N THR A 317 0.94 7.76 -8.03
CA THR A 317 1.39 6.37 -7.84
C THR A 317 1.09 5.44 -9.02
N PRO A 318 -0.14 5.40 -9.60
CA PRO A 318 -0.42 4.50 -10.73
C PRO A 318 0.31 4.88 -12.01
N ALA A 319 0.77 6.12 -12.15
CA ALA A 319 1.31 6.67 -13.37
C ALA A 319 2.80 7.07 -13.28
N ALA A 320 3.43 6.98 -12.11
CA ALA A 320 4.72 7.59 -11.81
C ALA A 320 5.84 7.26 -12.82
N GLY A 321 5.89 6.01 -13.33
CA GLY A 321 6.86 5.59 -14.34
C GLY A 321 6.39 5.72 -15.79
N PHE A 322 5.17 6.22 -16.02
CA PHE A 322 4.55 6.23 -17.36
C PHE A 322 4.38 7.62 -17.95
N ILE A 323 4.43 8.67 -17.15
CA ILE A 323 4.19 10.05 -17.58
C ILE A 323 5.44 10.94 -17.39
N SER A 324 5.43 12.08 -18.06
CA SER A 324 6.48 13.09 -17.96
C SER A 324 6.39 13.94 -16.70
N ILE A 325 7.47 14.67 -16.39
CA ILE A 325 7.51 15.62 -15.28
C ILE A 325 6.45 16.73 -15.43
N SER A 326 6.26 17.24 -16.65
CA SER A 326 5.25 18.28 -16.91
C SER A 326 3.82 17.78 -16.64
N GLU A 327 3.49 16.57 -17.07
CA GLU A 327 2.19 15.96 -16.80
C GLU A 327 1.97 15.71 -15.30
N SER A 328 3.03 15.43 -14.55
CA SER A 328 2.92 15.23 -13.09
C SER A 328 2.50 16.50 -12.34
N ILE A 329 2.79 17.70 -12.86
CA ILE A 329 2.27 18.96 -12.32
C ILE A 329 0.74 18.98 -12.42
N PHE A 330 0.20 18.60 -13.60
CA PHE A 330 -1.25 18.54 -13.82
C PHE A 330 -1.92 17.49 -12.92
N VAL A 331 -1.32 16.31 -12.77
CA VAL A 331 -1.82 15.26 -11.85
C VAL A 331 -1.90 15.80 -10.42
N GLY A 332 -0.84 16.44 -9.93
CA GLY A 332 -0.84 17.04 -8.59
C GLY A 332 -1.88 18.15 -8.43
N PHE A 333 -2.01 19.03 -9.43
CA PHE A 333 -3.01 20.09 -9.42
C PHE A 333 -4.43 19.53 -9.35
N ILE A 334 -4.82 18.67 -10.29
CA ILE A 334 -6.20 18.19 -10.39
C ILE A 334 -6.57 17.30 -9.19
N SER A 335 -5.64 16.48 -8.70
CA SER A 335 -5.88 15.62 -7.55
C SER A 335 -6.18 16.42 -6.28
N ALA A 336 -5.44 17.51 -6.04
CA ALA A 336 -5.68 18.38 -4.90
C ALA A 336 -7.04 19.07 -4.98
N VAL A 337 -7.46 19.55 -6.15
CA VAL A 337 -8.79 20.16 -6.34
C VAL A 337 -9.89 19.13 -6.11
N VAL A 338 -9.81 17.97 -6.77
CA VAL A 338 -10.84 16.93 -6.70
C VAL A 338 -10.98 16.38 -5.27
N SER A 339 -9.86 16.02 -4.64
CA SER A 339 -9.84 15.49 -3.28
C SER A 339 -10.44 16.51 -2.27
N ASN A 340 -10.04 17.78 -2.37
CA ASN A 340 -10.58 18.85 -1.53
C ASN A 340 -12.09 19.03 -1.73
N LEU A 341 -12.60 18.96 -2.96
CA LEU A 341 -14.04 18.99 -3.27
C LEU A 341 -14.77 17.76 -2.68
N ILE A 342 -14.21 16.55 -2.83
CA ILE A 342 -14.81 15.32 -2.29
C ILE A 342 -14.86 15.37 -0.75
N MET A 343 -13.82 15.88 -0.09
CA MET A 343 -13.80 16.05 1.36
C MET A 343 -14.95 16.96 1.83
N ASN A 344 -15.22 18.05 1.12
CA ASN A 344 -16.34 18.95 1.44
C ASN A 344 -17.70 18.33 1.10
N TRP A 345 -17.84 17.67 -0.05
CA TRP A 345 -19.06 16.95 -0.44
C TRP A 345 -19.41 15.85 0.58
N LYS A 346 -18.43 15.08 1.04
CA LYS A 346 -18.60 14.05 2.07
C LYS A 346 -19.17 14.62 3.37
N LYS A 347 -18.72 15.80 3.79
CA LYS A 347 -19.27 16.52 4.95
C LYS A 347 -20.75 16.87 4.74
N LEU A 348 -21.13 17.36 3.55
CA LEU A 348 -22.51 17.66 3.20
C LEU A 348 -23.40 16.42 3.22
N LYS A 349 -22.89 15.27 2.75
CA LYS A 349 -23.60 13.98 2.80
C LYS A 349 -23.56 13.32 4.15
N LYS A 350 -22.86 13.92 5.13
CA LYS A 350 -22.75 13.43 6.50
C LYS A 350 -22.12 12.03 6.60
N ILE A 351 -21.21 11.69 5.68
CA ILE A 351 -20.39 10.49 5.73
C ILE A 351 -19.23 10.75 6.71
N ASP A 352 -19.18 9.99 7.78
CA ASP A 352 -18.16 10.14 8.82
C ASP A 352 -16.98 9.17 8.57
N ASP A 353 -16.10 9.55 7.68
CA ASP A 353 -14.80 8.99 7.44
C ASP A 353 -13.79 9.82 8.26
N THR A 354 -13.28 9.27 9.36
CA THR A 354 -12.70 10.03 10.47
C THR A 354 -11.55 10.97 10.06
N LEU A 355 -10.61 10.49 9.27
CA LEU A 355 -9.43 11.25 8.81
C LEU A 355 -9.43 11.47 7.29
N ASP A 356 -10.59 11.47 6.67
CA ASP A 356 -10.80 11.77 5.25
C ASP A 356 -10.07 10.81 4.28
N VAL A 357 -9.87 9.55 4.68
CA VAL A 357 -9.08 8.53 3.92
C VAL A 357 -9.65 8.28 2.53
N PHE A 358 -10.99 8.20 2.39
CA PHE A 358 -11.63 8.04 1.08
C PHE A 358 -11.44 9.26 0.18
N ALA A 359 -11.42 10.45 0.77
CA ALA A 359 -11.29 11.68 0.00
C ALA A 359 -9.86 11.94 -0.47
N CYS A 360 -8.88 11.35 0.20
CA CYS A 360 -7.45 11.48 -0.08
C CYS A 360 -6.90 10.28 -0.83
#